data_1bfb30aab5ab0d1dd8cdc5af8bea36fa
#
_entry.id   1bfb30aab5ab0d1dd8cdc5af8bea36fa
#
_cell.length_a   1.000
_cell.length_b   1.000
_cell.length_c   1.000
_cell.angle_alpha   90.00
_cell.angle_beta   90.00
_cell.angle_gamma   90.00
#
_symmetry.space_group_name_H-M   'P 1'
#
loop_
_entity.id
_entity.type
_entity.pdbx_description
1 polymer ?
#
loop_
_entity_poly.entity_id
_entity_poly.type
_entity_poly.pdbx_seq_one_letter_code
_entity_poly.pdbx_strand_id
1 'polypeptide(L)'
;MSADTCDWQNFSPGDLSYAFPMISSGDVSASIARSSQAFPTWAALSLEERRGLLSQCGDNLRAKSEEIAVLITRETGKPIREARLEMAAAIAKFDFTFADGERFLRDEAVAGGPHPALVRHCPRGPAAVISPFNFPVHLGHGATLAYLLAGNTVLFKPSPMAANVGLVYAQVMQAALPAGVFELVQGWAPVGQELCLDPVVRAVCFTGSVPVGKALSVALASDYSKSLALELGGKNTAIICEDADLALAADAVADGMCLTAGQRCNATSRVLLHRSIADRFLDLLQSSLKRYRPADPLDETTLLGPLIHFSAHERYEQLISGSEGEWIVPGGILECNDKEQHGFYVLPAVVLVNDSAALDASPLAKCETFAPILVVEIFDKEPEAITRHEAWAFGLTASIFTSCDDAFSRIGALLSVGNLYRNLPTTFSPSTLPFGGWGNSGNGRPGGRSFLRFAVQEQAVQWKA
;
A
#
# COMPACT_ATOMS: atom_id res chain seq x y z
N MET A 1 20.29 7.64 23.40
CA MET A 1 20.98 8.43 22.36
C MET A 1 19.86 9.10 21.57
N SER A 2 19.79 10.44 21.62
CA SER A 2 18.80 11.21 20.86
C SER A 2 18.98 10.87 19.37
N ALA A 3 17.89 10.52 18.70
CA ALA A 3 17.91 10.37 17.25
C ALA A 3 18.46 11.68 16.67
N ASP A 4 19.52 11.57 15.86
CA ASP A 4 20.07 12.74 15.17
C ASP A 4 18.94 13.42 14.41
N THR A 5 18.57 14.62 14.86
CA THR A 5 17.64 15.48 14.14
C THR A 5 18.31 15.89 12.86
N CYS A 6 18.01 15.20 11.78
CA CYS A 6 18.56 15.49 10.47
C CYS A 6 17.48 16.23 9.66
N ASP A 7 17.77 17.43 9.24
CA ASP A 7 16.95 18.14 8.26
C ASP A 7 17.21 17.54 6.87
N TRP A 8 16.17 17.46 6.05
CA TRP A 8 16.29 17.03 4.66
C TRP A 8 15.37 17.83 3.74
N GLN A 9 15.67 17.75 2.46
CA GLN A 9 14.92 18.40 1.41
C GLN A 9 14.57 17.39 0.32
N ASN A 10 13.29 17.33 -0.05
CA ASN A 10 12.84 16.56 -1.19
C ASN A 10 12.93 17.37 -2.48
N PHE A 11 13.12 16.68 -3.59
CA PHE A 11 13.05 17.22 -4.95
C PHE A 11 11.95 16.49 -5.71
N SER A 12 11.34 17.16 -6.68
CA SER A 12 10.35 16.51 -7.54
C SER A 12 11.05 15.45 -8.41
N PRO A 13 10.62 14.18 -8.39
CA PRO A 13 11.25 13.15 -9.20
C PRO A 13 11.02 13.32 -10.72
N GLY A 14 10.04 14.13 -11.11
CA GLY A 14 9.78 14.48 -12.51
C GLY A 14 10.49 15.74 -12.96
N ASP A 15 10.94 16.58 -12.02
CA ASP A 15 11.69 17.82 -12.27
C ASP A 15 12.64 18.08 -11.10
N LEU A 16 13.86 17.61 -11.20
CA LEU A 16 14.87 17.72 -10.14
C LEU A 16 15.31 19.16 -9.84
N SER A 17 14.92 20.15 -10.67
CA SER A 17 15.13 21.57 -10.37
C SER A 17 14.13 22.10 -9.34
N TYR A 18 12.99 21.43 -9.15
CA TYR A 18 11.97 21.82 -8.18
C TYR A 18 12.28 21.22 -6.80
N ALA A 19 12.71 22.08 -5.88
CA ALA A 19 13.00 21.71 -4.49
C ALA A 19 11.83 22.06 -3.58
N PHE A 20 11.49 21.15 -2.66
CA PHE A 20 10.51 21.39 -1.62
C PHE A 20 11.13 22.15 -0.44
N PRO A 21 10.31 22.72 0.48
CA PRO A 21 10.81 23.25 1.73
C PRO A 21 11.61 22.22 2.54
N MET A 22 12.56 22.71 3.34
CA MET A 22 13.29 21.87 4.31
C MET A 22 12.33 21.26 5.32
N ILE A 23 12.52 20.00 5.62
CA ILE A 23 11.79 19.27 6.65
C ILE A 23 12.73 18.96 7.81
N SER A 24 12.28 19.23 9.02
CA SER A 24 13.00 18.85 10.25
C SER A 24 12.37 17.60 10.88
N SER A 25 13.21 16.75 11.45
CA SER A 25 12.72 15.62 12.26
C SER A 25 11.93 16.10 13.45
N GLY A 26 10.78 15.44 13.72
CA GLY A 26 9.92 15.74 14.86
C GLY A 26 10.50 15.21 16.18
N ASP A 27 10.12 15.84 17.29
CA ASP A 27 10.34 15.29 18.62
C ASP A 27 9.33 14.15 18.90
N VAL A 28 9.81 12.93 18.78
CA VAL A 28 9.02 11.70 18.94
C VAL A 28 8.45 11.61 20.35
N SER A 29 9.29 11.82 21.37
CA SER A 29 8.91 11.70 22.78
C SER A 29 7.82 12.71 23.16
N ALA A 30 7.94 13.97 22.71
CA ALA A 30 6.91 14.99 22.94
C ALA A 30 5.58 14.64 22.24
N SER A 31 5.63 14.12 21.01
CA SER A 31 4.42 13.70 20.29
C SER A 31 3.73 12.50 20.97
N ILE A 32 4.50 11.52 21.45
CA ILE A 32 3.96 10.38 22.21
C ILE A 32 3.32 10.87 23.52
N ALA A 33 3.97 11.80 24.24
CA ALA A 33 3.41 12.35 25.49
C ALA A 33 2.08 13.05 25.26
N ARG A 34 1.96 13.91 24.22
CA ARG A 34 0.69 14.57 23.87
C ARG A 34 -0.39 13.57 23.49
N SER A 35 -0.04 12.57 22.67
CA SER A 35 -0.97 11.51 22.27
C SER A 35 -1.47 10.69 23.45
N SER A 36 -0.58 10.34 24.38
CA SER A 36 -0.92 9.63 25.62
C SER A 36 -1.84 10.42 26.53
N GLN A 37 -1.60 11.74 26.67
CA GLN A 37 -2.44 12.63 27.47
C GLN A 37 -3.84 12.80 26.89
N ALA A 38 -3.97 12.85 25.56
CA ALA A 38 -5.25 13.01 24.87
C ALA A 38 -6.08 11.71 24.87
N PHE A 39 -5.44 10.56 24.96
CA PHE A 39 -6.08 9.24 24.81
C PHE A 39 -7.29 9.03 25.73
N PRO A 40 -7.23 9.23 27.06
CA PRO A 40 -8.37 8.93 27.95
C PRO A 40 -9.62 9.75 27.59
N THR A 41 -9.44 11.03 27.26
CA THR A 41 -10.56 11.91 26.89
C THR A 41 -11.15 11.52 25.53
N TRP A 42 -10.31 11.20 24.55
CA TRP A 42 -10.74 10.73 23.23
C TRP A 42 -11.47 9.38 23.30
N ALA A 43 -10.94 8.43 24.06
CA ALA A 43 -11.52 7.12 24.27
C ALA A 43 -12.88 7.14 24.98
N ALA A 44 -13.10 8.16 25.84
CA ALA A 44 -14.36 8.33 26.56
C ALA A 44 -15.50 8.91 25.69
N LEU A 45 -15.20 9.49 24.51
CA LEU A 45 -16.24 9.94 23.59
C LEU A 45 -17.04 8.74 23.05
N SER A 46 -18.32 8.96 22.80
CA SER A 46 -19.17 7.99 22.10
C SER A 46 -18.71 7.81 20.64
N LEU A 47 -19.13 6.72 20.03
CA LEU A 47 -18.88 6.47 18.61
C LEU A 47 -19.39 7.62 17.71
N GLU A 48 -20.56 8.16 18.05
CA GLU A 48 -21.19 9.24 17.30
C GLU A 48 -20.43 10.57 17.44
N GLU A 49 -19.94 10.92 18.62
CA GLU A 49 -19.13 12.11 18.84
C GLU A 49 -17.82 12.02 18.03
N ARG A 50 -17.11 10.88 18.07
CA ARG A 50 -15.91 10.66 17.26
C ARG A 50 -16.20 10.75 15.77
N ARG A 51 -17.31 10.14 15.32
CA ARG A 51 -17.77 10.20 13.94
C ARG A 51 -18.03 11.65 13.50
N GLY A 52 -18.68 12.47 14.34
CA GLY A 52 -18.95 13.87 14.05
C GLY A 52 -17.67 14.68 13.79
N LEU A 53 -16.64 14.49 14.63
CA LEU A 53 -15.34 15.16 14.46
C LEU A 53 -14.59 14.63 13.22
N LEU A 54 -14.64 13.33 12.97
CA LEU A 54 -14.03 12.74 11.77
C LEU A 54 -14.76 13.18 10.49
N SER A 55 -16.06 13.41 10.53
CA SER A 55 -16.79 13.97 9.38
C SER A 55 -16.28 15.36 9.00
N GLN A 56 -15.94 16.20 9.97
CA GLN A 56 -15.30 17.51 9.73
C GLN A 56 -13.91 17.34 9.10
N CYS A 57 -13.13 16.33 9.52
CA CYS A 57 -11.88 15.99 8.83
C CYS A 57 -12.14 15.63 7.35
N GLY A 58 -13.20 14.89 7.06
CA GLY A 58 -13.60 14.55 5.70
C GLY A 58 -13.94 15.76 4.85
N ASP A 59 -14.66 16.73 5.40
CA ASP A 59 -15.00 17.99 4.72
C ASP A 59 -13.75 18.82 4.44
N ASN A 60 -12.84 18.92 5.42
CA ASN A 60 -11.56 19.61 5.25
C ASN A 60 -10.70 18.92 4.17
N LEU A 61 -10.66 17.57 4.16
CA LEU A 61 -9.90 16.80 3.16
C LEU A 61 -10.47 17.00 1.76
N ARG A 62 -11.80 17.05 1.64
CA ARG A 62 -12.48 17.33 0.38
C ARG A 62 -12.16 18.73 -0.14
N ALA A 63 -12.16 19.72 0.73
CA ALA A 63 -11.83 21.10 0.38
C ALA A 63 -10.38 21.28 -0.09
N LYS A 64 -9.45 20.44 0.38
CA LYS A 64 -8.03 20.48 0.04
C LYS A 64 -7.61 19.42 -1.00
N SER A 65 -8.56 18.66 -1.57
CA SER A 65 -8.25 17.47 -2.38
C SER A 65 -7.39 17.77 -3.60
N GLU A 66 -7.66 18.84 -4.34
CA GLU A 66 -6.89 19.20 -5.53
C GLU A 66 -5.49 19.71 -5.17
N GLU A 67 -5.37 20.55 -4.13
CA GLU A 67 -4.07 21.00 -3.63
C GLU A 67 -3.18 19.83 -3.23
N ILE A 68 -3.75 18.85 -2.52
CA ILE A 68 -3.02 17.65 -2.11
C ILE A 68 -2.71 16.76 -3.31
N ALA A 69 -3.61 16.61 -4.28
CA ALA A 69 -3.34 15.83 -5.49
C ALA A 69 -2.16 16.40 -6.29
N VAL A 70 -2.11 17.71 -6.49
CA VAL A 70 -0.98 18.37 -7.14
C VAL A 70 0.32 18.17 -6.33
N LEU A 71 0.24 18.27 -5.01
CA LEU A 71 1.39 18.05 -4.13
C LEU A 71 1.90 16.60 -4.20
N ILE A 72 0.99 15.61 -4.20
CA ILE A 72 1.34 14.19 -4.40
C ILE A 72 2.09 14.02 -5.73
N THR A 73 1.54 14.58 -6.81
CA THR A 73 2.18 14.49 -8.13
C THR A 73 3.59 15.09 -8.13
N ARG A 74 3.75 16.28 -7.57
CA ARG A 74 5.06 16.94 -7.51
C ARG A 74 6.07 16.21 -6.63
N GLU A 75 5.65 15.73 -5.45
CA GLU A 75 6.57 15.14 -4.46
C GLU A 75 6.87 13.66 -4.74
N THR A 76 5.94 12.92 -5.40
CA THR A 76 6.13 11.48 -5.62
C THR A 76 6.27 11.08 -7.10
N GLY A 77 6.05 12.00 -8.03
CA GLY A 77 6.06 11.71 -9.46
C GLY A 77 4.85 10.94 -9.98
N LYS A 78 3.85 10.68 -9.14
CA LYS A 78 2.61 10.03 -9.55
C LYS A 78 1.85 10.91 -10.55
N PRO A 79 1.37 10.38 -11.69
CA PRO A 79 0.54 11.13 -12.63
C PRO A 79 -0.66 11.79 -11.93
N ILE A 80 -0.94 13.04 -12.26
CA ILE A 80 -2.01 13.85 -11.60
C ILE A 80 -3.36 13.16 -11.62
N ARG A 81 -3.69 12.46 -12.69
CA ARG A 81 -4.91 11.65 -12.80
C ARG A 81 -5.00 10.57 -11.72
N GLU A 82 -3.87 9.91 -11.38
CA GLU A 82 -3.81 8.89 -10.33
C GLU A 82 -3.82 9.51 -8.93
N ALA A 83 -3.20 10.67 -8.75
CA ALA A 83 -3.22 11.41 -7.49
C ALA A 83 -4.65 11.88 -7.14
N ARG A 84 -5.42 12.35 -8.13
CA ARG A 84 -6.84 12.69 -7.94
C ARG A 84 -7.69 11.46 -7.58
N LEU A 85 -7.43 10.30 -8.21
CA LEU A 85 -8.10 9.04 -7.85
C LEU A 85 -7.76 8.60 -6.42
N GLU A 86 -6.51 8.79 -5.99
CA GLU A 86 -6.11 8.54 -4.60
C GLU A 86 -6.89 9.42 -3.63
N MET A 87 -7.00 10.71 -3.90
CA MET A 87 -7.77 11.64 -3.05
C MET A 87 -9.25 11.31 -3.01
N ALA A 88 -9.85 10.96 -4.16
CA ALA A 88 -11.24 10.50 -4.20
C ALA A 88 -11.47 9.24 -3.36
N ALA A 89 -10.54 8.27 -3.44
CA ALA A 89 -10.58 7.05 -2.64
C ALA A 89 -10.39 7.33 -1.13
N ALA A 90 -9.51 8.26 -0.77
CA ALA A 90 -9.29 8.67 0.62
C ALA A 90 -10.56 9.34 1.21
N ILE A 91 -11.22 10.22 0.45
CA ILE A 91 -12.46 10.87 0.87
C ILE A 91 -13.60 9.85 1.03
N ALA A 92 -13.75 8.93 0.10
CA ALA A 92 -14.78 7.88 0.18
C ALA A 92 -14.56 6.92 1.36
N LYS A 93 -13.33 6.82 1.87
CA LYS A 93 -13.00 5.92 2.97
C LYS A 93 -13.66 6.29 4.30
N PHE A 94 -14.02 7.55 4.50
CA PHE A 94 -14.80 7.98 5.68
C PHE A 94 -16.13 7.21 5.76
N ASP A 95 -16.90 7.18 4.67
CA ASP A 95 -18.21 6.53 4.65
C ASP A 95 -18.08 5.01 4.90
N PHE A 96 -17.11 4.36 4.27
CA PHE A 96 -16.86 2.93 4.49
C PHE A 96 -16.44 2.64 5.93
N THR A 97 -15.56 3.46 6.51
CA THR A 97 -15.10 3.29 7.89
C THR A 97 -16.24 3.53 8.88
N PHE A 98 -17.09 4.51 8.64
CA PHE A 98 -18.26 4.78 9.49
C PHE A 98 -19.27 3.62 9.43
N ALA A 99 -19.57 3.10 8.25
CA ALA A 99 -20.46 1.94 8.10
C ALA A 99 -19.89 0.68 8.80
N ASP A 100 -18.58 0.46 8.72
CA ASP A 100 -17.93 -0.62 9.44
C ASP A 100 -17.89 -0.37 10.96
N GLY A 101 -17.76 0.90 11.41
CA GLY A 101 -17.84 1.29 12.82
C GLY A 101 -19.16 0.89 13.46
N GLU A 102 -20.27 1.20 12.77
CA GLU A 102 -21.61 0.82 13.20
C GLU A 102 -21.77 -0.71 13.35
N ARG A 103 -21.04 -1.46 12.55
CA ARG A 103 -21.11 -2.92 12.54
C ARG A 103 -20.18 -3.59 13.56
N PHE A 104 -18.97 -3.05 13.76
CA PHE A 104 -17.88 -3.75 14.45
C PHE A 104 -17.47 -3.14 15.78
N LEU A 105 -17.94 -1.94 16.14
CA LEU A 105 -17.53 -1.26 17.38
C LEU A 105 -18.60 -1.23 18.45
N ARG A 106 -19.82 -1.69 18.17
CA ARG A 106 -20.90 -1.78 19.18
C ARG A 106 -20.64 -2.95 20.12
N ASP A 107 -21.02 -2.77 21.39
CA ASP A 107 -21.03 -3.86 22.36
C ASP A 107 -22.00 -4.96 21.87
N GLU A 108 -21.58 -6.21 21.94
CA GLU A 108 -22.34 -7.37 21.49
C GLU A 108 -22.88 -8.15 22.70
N ALA A 109 -24.21 -8.19 22.85
CA ALA A 109 -24.84 -8.99 23.89
C ALA A 109 -24.68 -10.49 23.57
N VAL A 110 -24.20 -11.27 24.55
CA VAL A 110 -24.01 -12.72 24.43
C VAL A 110 -25.06 -13.47 25.22
N ALA A 111 -25.84 -14.31 24.53
CA ALA A 111 -26.87 -15.14 25.12
C ALA A 111 -26.33 -16.54 25.49
N GLY A 112 -27.03 -17.25 26.40
CA GLY A 112 -26.82 -18.70 26.69
C GLY A 112 -25.97 -19.02 27.91
N GLY A 113 -25.55 -18.03 28.70
CA GLY A 113 -24.87 -18.25 29.99
C GLY A 113 -25.79 -18.09 31.21
N PRO A 114 -25.32 -18.44 32.40
CA PRO A 114 -26.08 -18.30 33.66
C PRO A 114 -26.22 -16.83 34.12
N HIS A 115 -25.44 -15.92 33.53
CA HIS A 115 -25.42 -14.50 33.84
C HIS A 115 -25.48 -13.66 32.56
N PRO A 116 -26.05 -12.43 32.59
CA PRO A 116 -25.95 -11.50 31.49
C PRO A 116 -24.49 -11.22 31.12
N ALA A 117 -24.21 -11.19 29.84
CA ALA A 117 -22.86 -10.99 29.33
C ALA A 117 -22.85 -10.13 28.04
N LEU A 118 -21.75 -9.44 27.83
CA LEU A 118 -21.47 -8.74 26.58
C LEU A 118 -19.99 -8.81 26.22
N VAL A 119 -19.69 -8.67 24.94
CA VAL A 119 -18.36 -8.37 24.43
C VAL A 119 -18.29 -6.88 24.16
N ARG A 120 -17.33 -6.22 24.81
CA ARG A 120 -17.04 -4.79 24.61
C ARG A 120 -15.80 -4.61 23.74
N HIS A 121 -15.85 -3.68 22.82
CA HIS A 121 -14.72 -3.34 21.96
C HIS A 121 -13.97 -2.11 22.52
N CYS A 122 -12.82 -2.35 23.17
CA CYS A 122 -12.01 -1.33 23.83
C CYS A 122 -10.90 -0.82 22.92
N PRO A 123 -10.63 0.49 22.87
CA PRO A 123 -9.44 1.00 22.18
C PRO A 123 -8.16 0.49 22.85
N ARG A 124 -7.09 0.36 22.06
CA ARG A 124 -5.79 -0.15 22.52
C ARG A 124 -4.97 0.91 23.24
N GLY A 125 -5.01 2.16 22.76
CA GLY A 125 -4.17 3.26 23.21
C GLY A 125 -3.59 4.06 22.05
N PRO A 126 -2.48 4.77 22.24
CA PRO A 126 -1.76 5.42 21.16
C PRO A 126 -1.30 4.42 20.10
N ALA A 127 -1.57 4.72 18.83
CA ALA A 127 -1.26 3.87 17.68
C ALA A 127 -0.31 4.59 16.72
N ALA A 128 0.79 3.93 16.33
CA ALA A 128 1.69 4.40 15.28
C ALA A 128 1.19 3.95 13.91
N VAL A 129 1.02 4.89 12.99
CA VAL A 129 0.69 4.63 11.58
C VAL A 129 1.85 5.11 10.71
N ILE A 130 2.59 4.18 10.13
CA ILE A 130 3.72 4.46 9.24
C ILE A 130 3.28 4.25 7.80
N SER A 131 3.21 5.35 7.05
CA SER A 131 2.66 5.41 5.69
C SER A 131 3.76 5.45 4.63
N PRO A 132 3.58 4.80 3.47
CA PRO A 132 4.55 4.77 2.38
C PRO A 132 4.43 6.03 1.50
N PHE A 133 5.33 6.16 0.52
CA PHE A 133 5.34 7.30 -0.41
C PHE A 133 4.40 7.12 -1.62
N ASN A 134 4.14 5.88 -2.03
CA ASN A 134 3.43 5.59 -3.28
C ASN A 134 1.92 5.87 -3.22
N PHE A 135 1.33 5.82 -2.02
CA PHE A 135 -0.02 6.29 -1.71
C PHE A 135 0.04 7.03 -0.36
N PRO A 136 0.66 8.24 -0.35
CA PRO A 136 1.05 8.92 0.87
C PRO A 136 -0.13 9.32 1.76
N VAL A 137 -1.31 9.53 1.17
CA VAL A 137 -2.54 9.80 1.91
C VAL A 137 -3.31 8.49 2.10
N HIS A 138 -3.76 7.83 1.04
CA HIS A 138 -4.77 6.78 1.07
C HIS A 138 -4.43 5.59 1.99
N LEU A 139 -3.19 5.08 1.95
CA LEU A 139 -2.82 3.88 2.72
C LEU A 139 -2.76 4.17 4.22
N GLY A 140 -2.07 5.23 4.63
CA GLY A 140 -2.03 5.62 6.04
C GLY A 140 -3.38 6.10 6.57
N HIS A 141 -4.17 6.77 5.73
CA HIS A 141 -5.49 7.29 6.07
C HIS A 141 -6.48 6.20 6.52
N GLY A 142 -6.49 5.04 5.83
CA GLY A 142 -7.38 3.95 6.20
C GLY A 142 -7.15 3.43 7.62
N ALA A 143 -5.90 3.20 7.98
CA ALA A 143 -5.53 2.80 9.34
C ALA A 143 -5.80 3.93 10.36
N THR A 144 -5.47 5.17 10.00
CA THR A 144 -5.73 6.36 10.83
C THR A 144 -7.21 6.47 11.20
N LEU A 145 -8.11 6.42 10.21
CA LEU A 145 -9.56 6.50 10.46
C LEU A 145 -10.05 5.35 11.33
N ALA A 146 -9.58 4.13 11.08
CA ALA A 146 -9.98 2.98 11.87
C ALA A 146 -9.55 3.11 13.34
N TYR A 147 -8.31 3.53 13.60
CA TYR A 147 -7.85 3.74 14.97
C TYR A 147 -8.59 4.88 15.65
N LEU A 148 -8.74 6.03 15.00
CA LEU A 148 -9.44 7.19 15.57
C LEU A 148 -10.91 6.88 15.86
N LEU A 149 -11.64 6.27 14.93
CA LEU A 149 -13.04 5.90 15.13
C LEU A 149 -13.21 4.88 16.25
N ALA A 150 -12.27 3.95 16.40
CA ALA A 150 -12.24 2.98 17.49
C ALA A 150 -11.86 3.59 18.86
N GLY A 151 -11.49 4.85 18.93
CA GLY A 151 -11.16 5.58 20.17
C GLY A 151 -9.68 5.58 20.53
N ASN A 152 -8.79 5.16 19.64
CA ASN A 152 -7.34 5.30 19.81
C ASN A 152 -6.89 6.69 19.38
N THR A 153 -5.76 7.17 19.90
CA THR A 153 -5.02 8.30 19.35
C THR A 153 -4.01 7.82 18.31
N VAL A 154 -3.62 8.69 17.37
CA VAL A 154 -2.75 8.31 16.24
C VAL A 154 -1.51 9.18 16.19
N LEU A 155 -0.37 8.51 16.06
CA LEU A 155 0.94 9.06 15.75
C LEU A 155 1.24 8.72 14.28
N PHE A 156 1.00 9.66 13.39
CA PHE A 156 1.14 9.48 11.95
C PHE A 156 2.54 9.82 11.48
N LYS A 157 3.22 8.84 10.92
CA LYS A 157 4.55 9.02 10.33
C LYS A 157 4.51 8.76 8.81
N PRO A 158 4.48 9.80 7.99
CA PRO A 158 4.59 9.64 6.53
C PRO A 158 5.99 9.14 6.14
N SER A 159 6.10 8.63 4.91
CA SER A 159 7.41 8.42 4.30
C SER A 159 8.17 9.74 4.21
N PRO A 160 9.48 9.76 4.49
CA PRO A 160 10.30 10.94 4.25
C PRO A 160 10.25 11.44 2.79
N MET A 161 9.99 10.54 1.82
CA MET A 161 9.83 10.86 0.40
C MET A 161 8.49 11.53 0.04
N ALA A 162 7.57 11.68 1.02
CA ALA A 162 6.28 12.34 0.87
C ALA A 162 5.98 13.18 2.13
N ALA A 163 7.00 13.83 2.66
CA ALA A 163 6.95 14.54 3.92
C ALA A 163 6.07 15.80 3.85
N ASN A 164 6.10 16.52 2.72
CA ASN A 164 5.26 17.70 2.52
C ASN A 164 3.78 17.32 2.34
N VAL A 165 3.49 16.23 1.62
CA VAL A 165 2.12 15.67 1.56
C VAL A 165 1.64 15.29 2.96
N GLY A 166 2.49 14.62 3.75
CA GLY A 166 2.19 14.25 5.14
C GLY A 166 1.91 15.45 6.03
N LEU A 167 2.65 16.55 5.84
CA LEU A 167 2.44 17.80 6.59
C LEU A 167 1.07 18.41 6.29
N VAL A 168 0.71 18.57 5.00
CA VAL A 168 -0.59 19.15 4.61
C VAL A 168 -1.74 18.24 5.06
N TYR A 169 -1.59 16.92 4.90
CA TYR A 169 -2.58 15.97 5.41
C TYR A 169 -2.76 16.09 6.93
N ALA A 170 -1.68 16.22 7.69
CA ALA A 170 -1.76 16.38 9.13
C ALA A 170 -2.47 17.67 9.54
N GLN A 171 -2.21 18.79 8.86
CA GLN A 171 -2.91 20.05 9.08
C GLN A 171 -4.41 19.92 8.86
N VAL A 172 -4.83 19.18 7.82
CA VAL A 172 -6.25 18.91 7.54
C VAL A 172 -6.91 18.15 8.69
N MET A 173 -6.25 17.11 9.21
CA MET A 173 -6.78 16.30 10.31
C MET A 173 -6.80 17.07 11.64
N GLN A 174 -5.72 17.75 11.96
CA GLN A 174 -5.57 18.52 13.21
C GLN A 174 -6.52 19.72 13.30
N ALA A 175 -6.96 20.27 12.18
CA ALA A 175 -7.91 21.38 12.15
C ALA A 175 -9.30 21.03 12.74
N ALA A 176 -9.67 19.76 12.81
CA ALA A 176 -10.95 19.30 13.33
C ALA A 176 -10.84 18.44 14.60
N LEU A 177 -9.65 17.91 14.91
CA LEU A 177 -9.45 17.01 16.04
C LEU A 177 -8.88 17.75 17.25
N PRO A 178 -9.22 17.34 18.47
CA PRO A 178 -8.58 17.86 19.68
C PRO A 178 -7.06 17.63 19.66
N ALA A 179 -6.31 18.56 20.29
CA ALA A 179 -4.86 18.45 20.38
C ALA A 179 -4.42 17.10 20.98
N GLY A 180 -3.40 16.48 20.39
CA GLY A 180 -2.85 15.20 20.80
C GLY A 180 -3.62 13.97 20.29
N VAL A 181 -4.83 14.11 19.74
CA VAL A 181 -5.58 12.98 19.17
C VAL A 181 -4.95 12.48 17.89
N PHE A 182 -4.42 13.39 17.07
CA PHE A 182 -3.66 13.08 15.87
C PHE A 182 -2.37 13.90 15.86
N GLU A 183 -1.23 13.23 15.88
CA GLU A 183 0.10 13.83 15.90
C GLU A 183 0.88 13.46 14.66
N LEU A 184 1.55 14.44 14.04
CA LEU A 184 2.49 14.22 12.95
C LEU A 184 3.88 13.96 13.52
N VAL A 185 4.53 12.88 13.06
CA VAL A 185 5.92 12.56 13.37
C VAL A 185 6.71 12.45 12.06
N GLN A 186 7.60 13.41 11.81
CA GLN A 186 8.47 13.42 10.63
C GLN A 186 9.83 12.81 10.95
N GLY A 187 10.42 12.09 10.00
CA GLY A 187 11.78 11.57 10.14
C GLY A 187 12.03 10.27 9.38
N TRP A 188 13.30 9.89 9.34
CA TRP A 188 13.79 8.68 8.70
C TRP A 188 13.60 7.42 9.56
N ALA A 189 14.26 6.32 9.20
CA ALA A 189 14.11 5.03 9.87
C ALA A 189 14.36 5.05 11.39
N PRO A 190 15.36 5.78 11.95
CA PRO A 190 15.55 5.85 13.39
C PRO A 190 14.34 6.39 14.15
N VAL A 191 13.72 7.46 13.63
CA VAL A 191 12.49 8.05 14.19
C VAL A 191 11.33 7.05 14.15
N GLY A 192 11.18 6.31 13.03
CA GLY A 192 10.17 5.26 12.93
C GLY A 192 10.40 4.11 13.92
N GLN A 193 11.64 3.73 14.13
CA GLN A 193 12.02 2.71 15.09
C GLN A 193 11.75 3.15 16.54
N GLU A 194 12.18 4.35 16.91
CA GLU A 194 11.89 4.94 18.24
C GLU A 194 10.37 4.94 18.50
N LEU A 195 9.58 5.44 17.56
CA LEU A 195 8.12 5.48 17.66
C LEU A 195 7.51 4.08 17.87
N CYS A 196 7.93 3.09 17.11
CA CYS A 196 7.37 1.74 17.19
C CYS A 196 7.76 1.00 18.49
N LEU A 197 8.95 1.27 19.02
CA LEU A 197 9.48 0.58 20.20
C LEU A 197 9.04 1.23 21.52
N ASP A 198 8.55 2.47 21.50
CA ASP A 198 8.14 3.16 22.73
C ASP A 198 7.03 2.38 23.47
N PRO A 199 7.16 2.10 24.78
CA PRO A 199 6.22 1.28 25.53
C PRO A 199 4.81 1.88 25.65
N VAL A 200 4.63 3.17 25.42
CA VAL A 200 3.32 3.85 25.43
C VAL A 200 2.51 3.55 24.17
N VAL A 201 3.18 3.32 23.05
CA VAL A 201 2.54 2.96 21.77
C VAL A 201 2.04 1.52 21.86
N ARG A 202 0.75 1.29 21.67
CA ARG A 202 0.06 0.00 21.85
C ARG A 202 -0.27 -0.72 20.55
N ALA A 203 -0.24 -0.02 19.44
CA ALA A 203 -0.49 -0.58 18.12
C ALA A 203 0.45 0.04 17.10
N VAL A 204 0.91 -0.77 16.16
CA VAL A 204 1.74 -0.35 15.03
C VAL A 204 1.07 -0.85 13.75
N CYS A 205 0.78 0.07 12.84
CA CYS A 205 0.38 -0.24 11.48
C CYS A 205 1.48 0.26 10.54
N PHE A 206 2.17 -0.66 9.89
CA PHE A 206 3.28 -0.36 8.99
C PHE A 206 2.93 -0.79 7.57
N THR A 207 3.04 0.14 6.63
CA THR A 207 3.00 -0.15 5.20
C THR A 207 4.36 0.19 4.58
N GLY A 208 5.00 -0.81 3.97
CA GLY A 208 6.33 -0.61 3.39
C GLY A 208 7.01 -1.89 2.92
N SER A 209 8.34 -1.92 2.93
CA SER A 209 9.12 -3.04 2.40
C SER A 209 9.16 -4.26 3.33
N VAL A 210 9.26 -5.45 2.73
CA VAL A 210 9.39 -6.73 3.46
C VAL A 210 10.58 -6.75 4.44
N PRO A 211 11.79 -6.27 4.08
CA PRO A 211 12.90 -6.24 5.04
C PRO A 211 12.60 -5.42 6.30
N VAL A 212 11.96 -4.25 6.15
CA VAL A 212 11.61 -3.40 7.30
C VAL A 212 10.49 -4.03 8.12
N GLY A 213 9.47 -4.63 7.48
CA GLY A 213 8.41 -5.36 8.18
C GLY A 213 8.95 -6.54 9.01
N LYS A 214 9.91 -7.29 8.46
CA LYS A 214 10.60 -8.37 9.20
C LYS A 214 11.41 -7.82 10.39
N ALA A 215 12.13 -6.72 10.19
CA ALA A 215 12.89 -6.08 11.27
C ALA A 215 11.98 -5.60 12.41
N LEU A 216 10.84 -4.98 12.09
CA LEU A 216 9.82 -4.59 13.08
C LEU A 216 9.24 -5.79 13.81
N SER A 217 8.93 -6.89 13.10
CA SER A 217 8.41 -8.12 13.70
C SER A 217 9.40 -8.70 14.71
N VAL A 218 10.69 -8.73 14.39
CA VAL A 218 11.74 -9.20 15.29
C VAL A 218 11.89 -8.27 16.50
N ALA A 219 11.93 -6.95 16.27
CA ALA A 219 12.11 -5.97 17.33
C ALA A 219 10.93 -5.93 18.33
N LEU A 220 9.71 -6.23 17.87
CA LEU A 220 8.51 -6.25 18.70
C LEU A 220 8.15 -7.64 19.26
N ALA A 221 8.87 -8.70 18.90
CA ALA A 221 8.54 -10.07 19.26
C ALA A 221 8.47 -10.34 20.77
N SER A 222 9.21 -9.57 21.57
CA SER A 222 9.18 -9.68 23.03
C SER A 222 8.09 -8.87 23.72
N ASP A 223 7.43 -7.95 23.01
CA ASP A 223 6.35 -7.12 23.54
C ASP A 223 5.00 -7.57 22.98
N TYR A 224 4.46 -8.63 23.55
CA TYR A 224 3.15 -9.18 23.17
C TYR A 224 1.96 -8.28 23.52
N SER A 225 2.17 -7.17 24.24
CA SER A 225 1.12 -6.19 24.53
C SER A 225 0.82 -5.27 23.34
N LYS A 226 1.72 -5.21 22.35
CA LYS A 226 1.54 -4.42 21.13
C LYS A 226 0.90 -5.26 20.03
N SER A 227 -0.02 -4.65 19.29
CA SER A 227 -0.50 -5.23 18.05
C SER A 227 0.32 -4.69 16.87
N LEU A 228 0.70 -5.58 15.95
CA LEU A 228 1.46 -5.25 14.75
C LEU A 228 0.69 -5.67 13.50
N ALA A 229 0.25 -4.69 12.71
CA ALA A 229 -0.32 -4.89 11.38
C ALA A 229 0.70 -4.49 10.32
N LEU A 230 0.96 -5.40 9.38
CA LEU A 230 1.92 -5.24 8.30
C LEU A 230 1.23 -5.34 6.95
N GLU A 231 1.41 -4.32 6.13
CA GLU A 231 1.09 -4.35 4.71
C GLU A 231 2.40 -4.17 3.95
N LEU A 232 2.84 -5.24 3.27
CA LEU A 232 4.16 -5.33 2.70
C LEU A 232 4.08 -5.55 1.19
N GLY A 233 5.27 -5.62 0.54
CA GLY A 233 5.38 -5.81 -0.89
C GLY A 233 4.78 -7.11 -1.41
N GLY A 234 4.65 -7.20 -2.72
CA GLY A 234 4.12 -8.36 -3.45
C GLY A 234 4.91 -8.69 -4.71
N LYS A 235 4.75 -9.95 -5.16
CA LYS A 235 5.11 -10.42 -6.51
C LYS A 235 3.83 -10.91 -7.17
N ASN A 236 2.98 -9.96 -7.53
CA ASN A 236 1.61 -10.24 -7.90
C ASN A 236 1.54 -10.86 -9.30
N THR A 237 0.82 -11.98 -9.36
CA THR A 237 0.79 -12.84 -10.53
C THR A 237 -0.53 -12.70 -11.29
N ALA A 238 -0.45 -12.52 -12.60
CA ALA A 238 -1.57 -12.76 -13.52
C ALA A 238 -1.41 -14.14 -14.18
N ILE A 239 -2.37 -15.03 -13.97
CA ILE A 239 -2.42 -16.35 -14.62
C ILE A 239 -3.34 -16.23 -15.84
N ILE A 240 -2.80 -16.44 -17.05
CA ILE A 240 -3.53 -16.31 -18.29
C ILE A 240 -3.80 -17.73 -18.84
N CYS A 241 -5.04 -18.19 -18.68
CA CYS A 241 -5.49 -19.50 -19.14
C CYS A 241 -5.71 -19.53 -20.66
N GLU A 242 -5.76 -20.72 -21.26
CA GLU A 242 -5.90 -20.91 -22.71
C GLU A 242 -7.18 -20.30 -23.29
N ASP A 243 -8.23 -20.18 -22.47
CA ASP A 243 -9.56 -19.68 -22.82
C ASP A 243 -9.76 -18.18 -22.45
N ALA A 244 -8.71 -17.49 -22.08
CA ALA A 244 -8.76 -16.09 -21.66
C ALA A 244 -9.12 -15.14 -22.83
N ASP A 245 -9.83 -14.05 -22.52
CA ASP A 245 -9.91 -12.89 -23.42
C ASP A 245 -8.52 -12.20 -23.41
N LEU A 246 -7.76 -12.40 -24.48
CA LEU A 246 -6.37 -11.96 -24.56
C LEU A 246 -6.23 -10.44 -24.62
N ALA A 247 -7.18 -9.75 -25.25
CA ALA A 247 -7.13 -8.28 -25.35
C ALA A 247 -7.37 -7.64 -23.95
N LEU A 248 -8.40 -8.12 -23.26
CA LEU A 248 -8.68 -7.71 -21.88
C LEU A 248 -7.53 -8.03 -20.93
N ALA A 249 -6.94 -9.23 -21.06
CA ALA A 249 -5.83 -9.66 -20.21
C ALA A 249 -4.57 -8.83 -20.46
N ALA A 250 -4.23 -8.55 -21.72
CA ALA A 250 -3.06 -7.75 -22.09
C ALA A 250 -3.20 -6.30 -21.60
N ASP A 251 -4.37 -5.68 -21.74
CA ASP A 251 -4.63 -4.34 -21.23
C ASP A 251 -4.57 -4.29 -19.70
N ALA A 252 -5.17 -5.26 -19.01
CA ALA A 252 -5.15 -5.34 -17.55
C ALA A 252 -3.73 -5.56 -16.99
N VAL A 253 -2.90 -6.36 -17.67
CA VAL A 253 -1.50 -6.57 -17.29
C VAL A 253 -0.67 -5.31 -17.55
N ALA A 254 -0.84 -4.65 -18.71
CA ALA A 254 -0.16 -3.40 -19.02
C ALA A 254 -0.49 -2.28 -18.01
N ASP A 255 -1.77 -2.11 -17.68
CA ASP A 255 -2.22 -1.19 -16.62
C ASP A 255 -1.61 -1.58 -15.28
N GLY A 256 -1.72 -2.85 -14.90
CA GLY A 256 -1.25 -3.36 -13.61
C GLY A 256 0.24 -3.17 -13.39
N MET A 257 1.08 -3.26 -14.43
CA MET A 257 2.52 -3.09 -14.30
C MET A 257 2.98 -1.63 -14.40
N CYS A 258 2.20 -0.75 -15.07
CA CYS A 258 2.63 0.62 -15.38
C CYS A 258 2.06 1.69 -14.45
N LEU A 259 0.90 1.46 -13.83
CA LEU A 259 0.30 2.42 -12.90
C LEU A 259 1.29 2.80 -11.78
N THR A 260 1.43 4.09 -11.51
CA THR A 260 2.41 4.67 -10.56
C THR A 260 3.86 4.22 -10.86
N ALA A 261 4.19 4.01 -12.14
CA ALA A 261 5.47 3.46 -12.61
C ALA A 261 5.81 2.09 -11.96
N GLY A 262 4.81 1.23 -11.76
CA GLY A 262 4.98 -0.07 -11.09
C GLY A 262 5.28 0.01 -9.59
N GLN A 263 5.26 1.20 -8.99
CA GLN A 263 5.58 1.42 -7.58
C GLN A 263 4.35 1.19 -6.67
N ARG A 264 3.70 0.04 -6.85
CA ARG A 264 2.56 -0.41 -6.05
C ARG A 264 2.83 -1.78 -5.45
N CYS A 265 2.42 -1.98 -4.20
CA CYS A 265 2.50 -3.28 -3.54
C CYS A 265 1.74 -4.37 -4.32
N ASN A 266 0.65 -3.99 -5.03
CA ASN A 266 -0.17 -4.88 -5.85
C ASN A 266 0.08 -4.75 -7.37
N ALA A 267 1.17 -4.10 -7.82
CA ALA A 267 1.52 -4.03 -9.24
C ALA A 267 1.67 -5.43 -9.85
N THR A 268 1.18 -5.63 -11.08
CA THR A 268 1.42 -6.87 -11.82
C THR A 268 2.90 -6.95 -12.18
N SER A 269 3.62 -7.87 -11.56
CA SER A 269 5.07 -8.04 -11.78
C SER A 269 5.43 -9.43 -12.33
N ARG A 270 4.43 -10.30 -12.48
CA ARG A 270 4.58 -11.65 -13.02
C ARG A 270 3.37 -12.06 -13.83
N VAL A 271 3.62 -12.73 -14.95
CA VAL A 271 2.60 -13.43 -15.75
C VAL A 271 2.97 -14.91 -15.84
N LEU A 272 2.03 -15.79 -15.53
CA LEU A 272 2.07 -17.19 -15.87
C LEU A 272 1.15 -17.38 -17.08
N LEU A 273 1.71 -17.75 -18.22
CA LEU A 273 1.07 -17.69 -19.53
C LEU A 273 0.94 -19.08 -20.13
N HIS A 274 -0.29 -19.50 -20.46
CA HIS A 274 -0.50 -20.79 -21.11
C HIS A 274 0.15 -20.84 -22.51
N ARG A 275 0.89 -21.91 -22.83
CA ARG A 275 1.70 -22.04 -24.05
C ARG A 275 0.92 -21.80 -25.33
N SER A 276 -0.31 -22.32 -25.43
CA SER A 276 -1.09 -22.25 -26.67
C SER A 276 -1.46 -20.84 -27.14
N ILE A 277 -1.35 -19.87 -26.25
CA ILE A 277 -1.75 -18.47 -26.51
C ILE A 277 -0.58 -17.47 -26.38
N ALA A 278 0.64 -17.99 -26.12
CA ALA A 278 1.77 -17.16 -25.71
C ALA A 278 2.12 -16.07 -26.71
N ASP A 279 2.35 -16.41 -27.98
CA ASP A 279 2.77 -15.45 -29.00
C ASP A 279 1.72 -14.35 -29.18
N ARG A 280 0.44 -14.74 -29.27
CA ARG A 280 -0.67 -13.79 -29.44
C ARG A 280 -0.82 -12.83 -28.24
N PHE A 281 -0.67 -13.34 -27.04
CA PHE A 281 -0.74 -12.51 -25.83
C PHE A 281 0.43 -11.54 -25.76
N LEU A 282 1.66 -11.98 -26.07
CA LEU A 282 2.84 -11.13 -26.04
C LEU A 282 2.75 -10.00 -27.09
N ASP A 283 2.24 -10.28 -28.29
CA ASP A 283 1.99 -9.26 -29.32
C ASP A 283 0.97 -8.20 -28.84
N LEU A 284 -0.12 -8.63 -28.22
CA LEU A 284 -1.12 -7.74 -27.67
C LEU A 284 -0.56 -6.90 -26.50
N LEU A 285 0.20 -7.54 -25.60
CA LEU A 285 0.84 -6.84 -24.48
C LEU A 285 1.83 -5.78 -24.96
N GLN A 286 2.68 -6.12 -25.94
CA GLN A 286 3.57 -5.12 -26.55
C GLN A 286 2.79 -3.93 -27.15
N SER A 287 1.67 -4.23 -27.82
CA SER A 287 0.82 -3.18 -28.39
C SER A 287 0.20 -2.31 -27.30
N SER A 288 -0.32 -2.88 -26.23
CA SER A 288 -0.91 -2.16 -25.09
C SER A 288 0.12 -1.31 -24.35
N LEU A 289 1.38 -1.77 -24.26
CA LEU A 289 2.46 -1.02 -23.60
C LEU A 289 2.90 0.23 -24.35
N LYS A 290 2.66 0.34 -25.66
CA LYS A 290 3.04 1.52 -26.44
C LYS A 290 2.42 2.84 -25.95
N ARG A 291 1.29 2.77 -25.22
CA ARG A 291 0.64 3.95 -24.64
C ARG A 291 1.35 4.47 -23.38
N TYR A 292 2.16 3.65 -22.72
CA TYR A 292 2.88 4.00 -21.49
C TYR A 292 4.24 4.61 -21.81
N ARG A 293 4.21 5.86 -22.26
CA ARG A 293 5.42 6.66 -22.47
C ARG A 293 5.64 7.56 -21.27
N PRO A 294 6.83 7.55 -20.67
CA PRO A 294 7.16 8.44 -19.56
C PRO A 294 7.04 9.90 -19.99
N ALA A 295 6.37 10.71 -19.18
CA ALA A 295 6.15 12.13 -19.45
C ALA A 295 5.96 12.91 -18.15
N ASP A 296 5.84 14.25 -18.24
CA ASP A 296 5.56 15.11 -17.10
C ASP A 296 4.32 14.60 -16.32
N PRO A 297 4.46 14.25 -15.03
CA PRO A 297 3.34 13.73 -14.25
C PRO A 297 2.22 14.75 -14.00
N LEU A 298 2.46 16.04 -14.22
CA LEU A 298 1.44 17.08 -14.13
C LEU A 298 0.57 17.20 -15.39
N ASP A 299 1.01 16.64 -16.52
CA ASP A 299 0.19 16.59 -17.73
C ASP A 299 -0.97 15.59 -17.52
N GLU A 300 -2.20 16.04 -17.79
CA GLU A 300 -3.45 15.26 -17.67
C GLU A 300 -3.46 13.99 -18.52
N THR A 301 -2.68 13.95 -19.60
CA THR A 301 -2.60 12.81 -20.53
C THR A 301 -1.54 11.79 -20.15
N THR A 302 -0.66 12.12 -19.21
CA THR A 302 0.42 11.23 -18.78
C THR A 302 -0.12 9.97 -18.11
N LEU A 303 0.33 8.80 -18.62
CA LEU A 303 0.00 7.49 -18.06
C LEU A 303 1.14 6.89 -17.24
N LEU A 304 2.38 7.34 -17.48
CA LEU A 304 3.56 6.81 -16.81
C LEU A 304 4.43 7.98 -16.34
N GLY A 305 4.52 8.15 -15.03
CA GLY A 305 5.39 9.10 -14.36
C GLY A 305 6.79 8.52 -14.08
N PRO A 306 7.67 9.28 -13.40
CA PRO A 306 9.00 8.83 -13.00
C PRO A 306 8.97 7.84 -11.80
N LEU A 307 10.11 7.22 -11.55
CA LEU A 307 10.41 6.57 -10.26
C LEU A 307 10.67 7.63 -9.19
N ILE A 308 10.51 7.27 -7.92
CA ILE A 308 10.52 8.21 -6.79
C ILE A 308 11.87 8.87 -6.52
N HIS A 309 12.99 8.18 -6.73
CA HIS A 309 14.32 8.69 -6.40
C HIS A 309 15.42 7.94 -7.17
N PHE A 310 16.63 8.49 -7.10
CA PHE A 310 17.81 7.97 -7.78
C PHE A 310 18.08 6.48 -7.49
N SER A 311 18.00 6.03 -6.25
CA SER A 311 18.27 4.61 -5.94
C SER A 311 17.20 3.65 -6.47
N ALA A 312 15.97 4.09 -6.68
CA ALA A 312 14.96 3.29 -7.39
C ALA A 312 15.28 3.20 -8.89
N HIS A 313 15.78 4.28 -9.46
CA HIS A 313 16.21 4.35 -10.85
C HIS A 313 17.46 3.47 -11.10
N GLU A 314 18.50 3.57 -10.26
CA GLU A 314 19.66 2.67 -10.32
C GLU A 314 19.26 1.20 -10.17
N ARG A 315 18.35 0.90 -9.23
CA ARG A 315 17.87 -0.46 -9.03
C ARG A 315 17.13 -1.00 -10.26
N TYR A 316 16.32 -0.17 -10.92
CA TYR A 316 15.69 -0.55 -12.18
C TYR A 316 16.73 -0.94 -13.23
N GLU A 317 17.75 -0.12 -13.42
CA GLU A 317 18.86 -0.38 -14.37
C GLU A 317 19.61 -1.69 -14.03
N GLN A 318 19.93 -1.89 -12.75
CA GLN A 318 20.58 -3.11 -12.30
C GLN A 318 19.73 -4.36 -12.54
N LEU A 319 18.40 -4.27 -12.37
CA LEU A 319 17.48 -5.39 -12.59
C LEU A 319 17.39 -5.75 -14.08
N ILE A 320 17.32 -4.78 -14.98
CA ILE A 320 17.24 -5.10 -16.43
C ILE A 320 18.59 -5.55 -16.99
N SER A 321 19.71 -4.98 -16.55
CA SER A 321 21.05 -5.34 -17.04
C SER A 321 21.57 -6.65 -16.43
N GLY A 322 21.16 -6.99 -15.21
CA GLY A 322 21.60 -8.16 -14.47
C GLY A 322 20.68 -9.38 -14.57
N SER A 323 19.63 -9.34 -15.38
CA SER A 323 18.68 -10.45 -15.51
C SER A 323 18.80 -11.16 -16.85
N GLU A 324 18.81 -12.49 -16.82
CA GLU A 324 18.82 -13.36 -18.00
C GLU A 324 17.39 -13.62 -18.49
N GLY A 325 17.21 -13.75 -19.80
CA GLY A 325 15.94 -14.06 -20.45
C GLY A 325 15.83 -13.39 -21.82
N GLU A 326 14.73 -13.66 -22.49
CA GLU A 326 14.38 -13.03 -23.75
C GLU A 326 13.59 -11.73 -23.48
N TRP A 327 14.20 -10.58 -23.73
CA TRP A 327 13.56 -9.30 -23.54
C TRP A 327 12.56 -9.00 -24.66
N ILE A 328 11.28 -9.27 -24.40
CA ILE A 328 10.16 -8.95 -25.31
C ILE A 328 9.98 -7.44 -25.44
N VAL A 329 10.13 -6.73 -24.33
CA VAL A 329 10.21 -5.26 -24.27
C VAL A 329 11.46 -4.91 -23.46
N PRO A 330 12.49 -4.30 -24.08
CA PRO A 330 13.81 -4.20 -23.46
C PRO A 330 13.84 -3.23 -22.26
N GLY A 331 12.84 -2.37 -22.11
CA GLY A 331 12.91 -1.32 -21.11
C GLY A 331 13.96 -0.27 -21.42
N GLY A 332 14.49 0.36 -20.41
CA GLY A 332 15.58 1.32 -20.49
C GLY A 332 15.30 2.59 -19.71
N ILE A 333 16.35 3.37 -19.52
CA ILE A 333 16.31 4.72 -18.98
C ILE A 333 15.98 5.68 -20.10
N LEU A 334 15.09 6.63 -19.85
CA LEU A 334 14.86 7.71 -20.79
C LEU A 334 15.99 8.74 -20.61
N GLU A 335 16.95 8.74 -21.55
CA GLU A 335 17.96 9.78 -21.59
C GLU A 335 17.28 11.10 -21.97
N CYS A 336 17.30 12.05 -21.05
CA CYS A 336 16.80 13.39 -21.29
C CYS A 336 17.75 14.14 -22.24
N ASN A 337 17.45 14.12 -23.53
CA ASN A 337 18.19 14.89 -24.53
C ASN A 337 17.82 16.37 -24.53
N ASP A 338 16.74 16.77 -23.87
CA ASP A 338 16.32 18.16 -23.72
C ASP A 338 16.59 18.65 -22.30
N LYS A 339 17.12 19.88 -22.20
CA LYS A 339 17.49 20.56 -20.96
C LYS A 339 16.31 20.77 -19.97
N GLU A 340 15.10 20.33 -20.34
CA GLU A 340 13.87 20.61 -19.62
C GLU A 340 13.29 19.39 -18.84
N GLN A 341 13.81 18.16 -19.05
CA GLN A 341 13.31 16.97 -18.32
C GLN A 341 14.44 16.28 -17.56
N HIS A 342 14.76 16.77 -16.38
CA HIS A 342 15.67 16.12 -15.44
C HIS A 342 14.87 15.34 -14.41
N GLY A 343 14.52 14.07 -14.67
CA GLY A 343 13.76 13.22 -13.75
C GLY A 343 14.15 11.74 -13.86
N PHE A 344 13.59 10.92 -12.99
CA PHE A 344 13.90 9.48 -12.90
C PHE A 344 12.97 8.65 -13.80
N TYR A 345 12.94 8.94 -15.08
CA TYR A 345 12.06 8.31 -16.05
C TYR A 345 12.61 6.99 -16.59
N VAL A 346 11.77 5.96 -16.63
CA VAL A 346 12.10 4.62 -17.15
C VAL A 346 11.01 4.10 -18.08
N LEU A 347 11.39 3.26 -19.03
CA LEU A 347 10.46 2.58 -19.95
C LEU A 347 9.97 1.27 -19.35
N PRO A 348 8.74 0.80 -19.64
CA PRO A 348 8.30 -0.53 -19.25
C PRO A 348 9.20 -1.62 -19.84
N ALA A 349 9.49 -2.67 -19.05
CA ALA A 349 10.31 -3.79 -19.44
C ALA A 349 9.56 -5.13 -19.27
N VAL A 350 9.66 -6.03 -20.25
CA VAL A 350 9.05 -7.36 -20.21
C VAL A 350 10.08 -8.41 -20.60
N VAL A 351 10.33 -9.36 -19.71
CA VAL A 351 11.26 -10.47 -19.93
C VAL A 351 10.51 -11.80 -19.91
N LEU A 352 10.68 -12.60 -20.96
CA LEU A 352 10.26 -13.99 -21.02
C LEU A 352 11.39 -14.89 -20.51
N VAL A 353 11.09 -15.70 -19.50
CA VAL A 353 12.04 -16.61 -18.90
C VAL A 353 11.60 -18.05 -19.09
N ASN A 354 12.42 -18.83 -19.78
CA ASN A 354 12.16 -20.24 -20.08
C ASN A 354 12.76 -21.20 -19.04
N ASP A 355 13.75 -20.75 -18.26
CA ASP A 355 14.37 -21.51 -17.18
C ASP A 355 13.90 -20.99 -15.82
N SER A 356 12.93 -21.70 -15.24
CA SER A 356 12.40 -21.37 -13.92
C SER A 356 13.43 -21.45 -12.79
N ALA A 357 14.44 -22.33 -12.89
CA ALA A 357 15.48 -22.46 -11.86
C ALA A 357 16.44 -21.25 -11.91
N ALA A 358 16.82 -20.80 -13.09
CA ALA A 358 17.58 -19.57 -13.27
C ALA A 358 16.80 -18.35 -12.77
N LEU A 359 15.50 -18.28 -13.07
CA LEU A 359 14.64 -17.21 -12.57
C LEU A 359 14.57 -17.21 -11.04
N ASP A 360 14.35 -18.36 -10.39
CA ASP A 360 14.28 -18.46 -8.93
C ASP A 360 15.60 -18.05 -8.24
N ALA A 361 16.73 -18.15 -8.95
CA ALA A 361 18.02 -17.64 -8.49
C ALA A 361 18.19 -16.14 -8.70
N SER A 362 17.44 -15.52 -9.57
CA SER A 362 17.60 -14.12 -9.97
C SER A 362 17.01 -13.12 -8.97
N PRO A 363 17.45 -11.85 -8.98
CA PRO A 363 16.83 -10.78 -8.22
C PRO A 363 15.36 -10.52 -8.59
N LEU A 364 14.95 -10.85 -9.83
CA LEU A 364 13.58 -10.68 -10.31
C LEU A 364 12.57 -11.56 -9.57
N ALA A 365 12.99 -12.73 -9.05
CA ALA A 365 12.16 -13.60 -8.24
C ALA A 365 12.24 -13.25 -6.74
N LYS A 366 13.45 -12.98 -6.24
CA LYS A 366 13.73 -12.89 -4.80
C LYS A 366 13.18 -11.65 -4.11
N CYS A 367 12.96 -10.56 -4.86
CA CYS A 367 12.48 -9.31 -4.29
C CYS A 367 11.42 -8.64 -5.15
N GLU A 368 10.61 -7.83 -4.49
CA GLU A 368 9.71 -6.90 -5.13
C GLU A 368 10.50 -5.95 -6.02
N THR A 369 10.11 -5.80 -7.29
CA THR A 369 10.82 -4.92 -8.23
C THR A 369 10.52 -3.44 -7.97
N PHE A 370 9.27 -3.13 -7.66
CA PHE A 370 8.74 -1.77 -7.40
C PHE A 370 9.09 -0.79 -8.53
N ALA A 371 9.00 -1.30 -9.75
CA ALA A 371 9.28 -0.62 -11.01
C ALA A 371 8.48 -1.31 -12.14
N PRO A 372 8.32 -0.71 -13.32
CA PRO A 372 7.52 -1.28 -14.41
C PRO A 372 8.29 -2.40 -15.13
N ILE A 373 8.57 -3.50 -14.40
CA ILE A 373 9.24 -4.71 -14.90
C ILE A 373 8.31 -5.89 -14.72
N LEU A 374 8.03 -6.60 -15.83
CA LEU A 374 7.20 -7.79 -15.87
C LEU A 374 8.02 -9.02 -16.23
N VAL A 375 7.89 -10.08 -15.44
CA VAL A 375 8.42 -11.40 -15.75
C VAL A 375 7.31 -12.27 -16.32
N VAL A 376 7.57 -12.93 -17.44
CA VAL A 376 6.64 -13.90 -18.06
C VAL A 376 7.25 -15.28 -18.02
N GLU A 377 6.48 -16.25 -17.55
CA GLU A 377 6.81 -17.68 -17.57
C GLU A 377 5.71 -18.44 -18.32
N ILE A 378 6.10 -19.47 -19.06
CA ILE A 378 5.18 -20.31 -19.82
C ILE A 378 4.81 -21.55 -18.99
N PHE A 379 3.54 -21.94 -19.01
CA PHE A 379 3.08 -23.21 -18.47
C PHE A 379 2.25 -24.01 -19.48
N ASP A 380 2.19 -25.32 -19.32
CA ASP A 380 1.40 -26.21 -20.17
C ASP A 380 0.13 -26.73 -19.46
N LYS A 381 0.14 -26.80 -18.12
CA LYS A 381 -0.98 -27.33 -17.34
C LYS A 381 -1.22 -26.51 -16.09
N GLU A 382 -2.47 -26.34 -15.68
CA GLU A 382 -2.87 -25.57 -14.48
C GLU A 382 -2.05 -25.91 -13.21
N PRO A 383 -1.74 -27.18 -12.87
CA PRO A 383 -0.92 -27.50 -11.69
C PRO A 383 0.48 -26.88 -11.72
N GLU A 384 1.06 -26.68 -12.93
CA GLU A 384 2.36 -26.02 -13.08
C GLU A 384 2.25 -24.53 -12.71
N ALA A 385 1.21 -23.85 -13.21
CA ALA A 385 0.95 -22.46 -12.86
C ALA A 385 0.77 -22.26 -11.34
N ILE A 386 0.01 -23.16 -10.69
CA ILE A 386 -0.20 -23.14 -9.24
C ILE A 386 1.14 -23.33 -8.51
N THR A 387 1.90 -24.37 -8.89
CA THR A 387 3.21 -24.65 -8.29
C THR A 387 4.17 -23.47 -8.46
N ARG A 388 4.20 -22.87 -9.64
CA ARG A 388 5.04 -21.71 -9.92
C ARG A 388 4.60 -20.47 -9.13
N HIS A 389 3.29 -20.25 -8.95
CA HIS A 389 2.80 -19.17 -8.11
C HIS A 389 3.26 -19.33 -6.66
N GLU A 390 3.07 -20.52 -6.08
CA GLU A 390 3.39 -20.82 -4.69
C GLU A 390 4.91 -20.87 -4.39
N ALA A 391 5.75 -21.02 -5.42
CA ALA A 391 7.21 -21.07 -5.26
C ALA A 391 7.81 -19.77 -4.64
N TRP A 392 7.10 -18.65 -4.77
CA TRP A 392 7.53 -17.39 -4.20
C TRP A 392 6.62 -17.02 -3.03
N ALA A 393 7.19 -16.86 -1.85
CA ALA A 393 6.46 -16.71 -0.59
C ALA A 393 5.73 -15.35 -0.42
N PHE A 394 5.24 -14.78 -1.51
CA PHE A 394 4.41 -13.58 -1.53
C PHE A 394 2.93 -13.97 -1.73
N GLY A 395 2.03 -13.23 -1.10
CA GLY A 395 0.61 -13.54 -1.17
C GLY A 395 -0.26 -12.30 -1.03
N LEU A 396 0.01 -11.21 -1.79
CA LEU A 396 -0.82 -10.00 -1.70
C LEU A 396 -2.02 -10.11 -2.66
N THR A 397 -1.77 -10.13 -3.98
CA THR A 397 -2.84 -10.21 -4.98
C THR A 397 -2.48 -11.21 -6.08
N ALA A 398 -3.51 -11.86 -6.65
CA ALA A 398 -3.41 -12.60 -7.91
C ALA A 398 -4.64 -12.37 -8.77
N SER A 399 -4.46 -12.47 -10.09
CA SER A 399 -5.52 -12.45 -11.07
C SER A 399 -5.51 -13.71 -11.91
N ILE A 400 -6.68 -14.26 -12.23
CA ILE A 400 -6.86 -15.37 -13.13
C ILE A 400 -7.72 -14.90 -14.30
N PHE A 401 -7.18 -14.96 -15.51
CA PHE A 401 -7.88 -14.63 -16.73
C PHE A 401 -8.36 -15.92 -17.39
N THR A 402 -9.66 -16.14 -17.35
CA THR A 402 -10.35 -17.32 -17.87
C THR A 402 -11.83 -17.01 -18.11
N SER A 403 -12.43 -17.61 -19.13
CA SER A 403 -13.86 -17.59 -19.36
C SER A 403 -14.61 -18.66 -18.52
N CYS A 404 -13.90 -19.65 -17.96
CA CYS A 404 -14.44 -20.80 -17.25
C CYS A 404 -14.56 -20.55 -15.72
N ASP A 405 -15.77 -20.61 -15.16
CA ASP A 405 -16.04 -20.45 -13.73
C ASP A 405 -15.37 -21.56 -12.88
N ASP A 406 -15.39 -22.79 -13.38
CA ASP A 406 -14.81 -23.94 -12.69
C ASP A 406 -13.28 -23.85 -12.65
N ALA A 407 -12.64 -23.36 -13.72
CA ALA A 407 -11.20 -23.13 -13.75
C ALA A 407 -10.81 -22.04 -12.74
N PHE A 408 -11.53 -20.92 -12.72
CA PHE A 408 -11.31 -19.88 -11.72
C PHE A 408 -11.42 -20.40 -10.29
N SER A 409 -12.49 -21.15 -9.99
CA SER A 409 -12.73 -21.70 -8.65
C SER A 409 -11.66 -22.73 -8.25
N ARG A 410 -11.28 -23.61 -9.16
CA ARG A 410 -10.29 -24.68 -8.93
C ARG A 410 -8.89 -24.14 -8.72
N ILE A 411 -8.44 -23.22 -9.59
CA ILE A 411 -7.11 -22.59 -9.47
C ILE A 411 -7.11 -21.69 -8.23
N GLY A 412 -8.11 -20.83 -8.08
CA GLY A 412 -8.17 -19.85 -7.01
C GLY A 412 -8.18 -20.45 -5.60
N ALA A 413 -8.80 -21.62 -5.42
CA ALA A 413 -8.82 -22.35 -4.14
C ALA A 413 -7.43 -22.83 -3.68
N LEU A 414 -6.45 -22.87 -4.59
CA LEU A 414 -5.09 -23.36 -4.32
C LEU A 414 -4.05 -22.24 -4.26
N LEU A 415 -4.45 -20.98 -4.49
CA LEU A 415 -3.52 -19.84 -4.42
C LEU A 415 -3.51 -19.21 -3.01
N SER A 416 -2.32 -19.09 -2.46
CA SER A 416 -2.10 -18.46 -1.13
C SER A 416 -2.02 -16.94 -1.22
N VAL A 417 -3.15 -16.28 -1.52
CA VAL A 417 -3.23 -14.82 -1.68
C VAL A 417 -4.34 -14.20 -0.83
N GLY A 418 -4.08 -13.00 -0.36
CA GLY A 418 -5.07 -12.22 0.39
C GLY A 418 -6.20 -11.67 -0.49
N ASN A 419 -5.92 -11.41 -1.78
CA ASN A 419 -6.90 -10.83 -2.72
C ASN A 419 -6.80 -11.56 -4.06
N LEU A 420 -7.91 -12.12 -4.51
CA LEU A 420 -8.02 -12.89 -5.74
C LEU A 420 -9.03 -12.25 -6.68
N TYR A 421 -8.67 -12.09 -7.94
CA TYR A 421 -9.49 -11.44 -8.95
C TYR A 421 -9.69 -12.36 -10.16
N ARG A 422 -10.82 -12.19 -10.84
CA ARG A 422 -11.08 -12.83 -12.12
C ARG A 422 -11.25 -11.76 -13.20
N ASN A 423 -10.48 -11.86 -14.27
CA ASN A 423 -10.56 -10.95 -15.43
C ASN A 423 -10.45 -9.46 -15.05
N LEU A 424 -9.71 -9.17 -13.97
CA LEU A 424 -9.41 -7.83 -13.46
C LEU A 424 -7.90 -7.70 -13.23
N PRO A 425 -7.32 -6.50 -13.28
CA PRO A 425 -5.90 -6.33 -12.98
C PRO A 425 -5.61 -6.62 -11.50
N THR A 426 -4.38 -7.06 -11.19
CA THR A 426 -3.94 -7.29 -9.80
C THR A 426 -4.02 -6.01 -8.94
N THR A 427 -4.03 -4.86 -9.57
CA THR A 427 -4.14 -3.54 -8.93
C THR A 427 -5.56 -3.16 -8.52
N PHE A 428 -6.57 -3.97 -8.87
CA PHE A 428 -7.95 -3.72 -8.45
C PHE A 428 -8.09 -3.95 -6.94
N SER A 429 -8.46 -2.91 -6.19
CA SER A 429 -8.52 -2.98 -4.72
C SER A 429 -9.64 -2.09 -4.17
N PRO A 430 -10.91 -2.54 -4.26
CA PRO A 430 -12.02 -1.75 -3.75
C PRO A 430 -11.98 -1.67 -2.21
N SER A 431 -12.13 -0.47 -1.65
CA SER A 431 -12.11 -0.25 -0.19
C SER A 431 -13.24 -0.96 0.57
N THR A 432 -14.24 -1.47 -0.14
CA THR A 432 -15.36 -2.25 0.40
C THR A 432 -15.01 -3.68 0.76
N LEU A 433 -13.85 -4.18 0.31
CA LEU A 433 -13.32 -5.50 0.63
C LEU A 433 -12.11 -5.40 1.54
N PRO A 434 -11.82 -6.45 2.35
CA PRO A 434 -10.58 -6.52 3.10
C PRO A 434 -9.38 -6.52 2.14
N PHE A 435 -8.35 -5.75 2.45
CA PHE A 435 -7.11 -5.72 1.69
C PHE A 435 -5.91 -5.98 2.59
N GLY A 436 -4.96 -6.77 2.12
CA GLY A 436 -3.72 -7.12 2.81
C GLY A 436 -3.20 -8.49 2.38
N GLY A 437 -1.94 -8.74 2.66
CA GLY A 437 -1.22 -9.92 2.21
C GLY A 437 -1.19 -11.09 3.19
N TRP A 438 -0.84 -12.25 2.65
CA TRP A 438 -0.45 -13.46 3.37
C TRP A 438 1.05 -13.70 3.18
N GLY A 439 1.64 -14.59 3.98
CA GLY A 439 3.07 -14.90 3.87
C GLY A 439 3.96 -13.68 4.05
N ASN A 440 4.91 -13.48 3.14
CA ASN A 440 5.82 -12.32 3.18
C ASN A 440 5.14 -10.97 2.83
N SER A 441 3.89 -10.99 2.35
CA SER A 441 3.17 -9.77 2.00
C SER A 441 2.44 -9.13 3.17
N GLY A 442 2.49 -9.71 4.37
CA GLY A 442 2.02 -9.05 5.59
C GLY A 442 1.06 -9.86 6.45
N ASN A 443 0.43 -9.15 7.39
CA ASN A 443 -0.56 -9.70 8.32
C ASN A 443 -1.59 -8.63 8.70
N GLY A 444 -2.61 -9.01 9.47
CA GLY A 444 -3.58 -8.06 10.06
C GLY A 444 -4.50 -7.37 9.04
N ARG A 445 -4.28 -7.50 7.74
CA ARG A 445 -5.06 -6.92 6.64
C ARG A 445 -5.41 -5.44 6.88
N PRO A 446 -4.42 -4.54 6.94
CA PRO A 446 -4.61 -3.15 7.39
C PRO A 446 -5.36 -2.27 6.38
N GLY A 447 -5.57 -2.74 5.15
CA GLY A 447 -6.33 -2.03 4.12
C GLY A 447 -7.78 -2.50 4.03
N GLY A 448 -8.67 -1.61 3.60
CA GLY A 448 -10.06 -1.91 3.32
C GLY A 448 -10.91 -2.23 4.56
N ARG A 449 -11.96 -3.01 4.32
CA ARG A 449 -12.96 -3.38 5.33
C ARG A 449 -12.36 -4.28 6.44
N SER A 450 -12.98 -4.24 7.61
CA SER A 450 -12.68 -5.07 8.79
C SER A 450 -11.41 -4.73 9.58
N PHE A 451 -10.60 -3.77 9.17
CA PHE A 451 -9.42 -3.35 9.96
C PHE A 451 -9.80 -2.77 11.34
N LEU A 452 -11.03 -2.26 11.51
CA LEU A 452 -11.54 -1.82 12.81
C LEU A 452 -11.46 -2.90 13.90
N ARG A 453 -11.62 -4.17 13.56
CA ARG A 453 -11.43 -5.29 14.50
C ARG A 453 -9.99 -5.39 15.01
N PHE A 454 -9.04 -4.99 14.20
CA PHE A 454 -7.63 -4.95 14.59
C PHE A 454 -7.31 -3.73 15.47
N ALA A 455 -8.08 -2.64 15.30
CA ALA A 455 -7.91 -1.39 16.04
C ALA A 455 -8.42 -1.46 17.49
N VAL A 456 -9.14 -2.50 17.89
CA VAL A 456 -9.68 -2.71 19.22
C VAL A 456 -9.15 -3.99 19.85
N GLN A 457 -9.43 -4.15 21.15
CA GLN A 457 -9.32 -5.40 21.87
C GLN A 457 -10.67 -5.73 22.53
N GLU A 458 -11.04 -7.01 22.54
CA GLU A 458 -12.28 -7.46 23.11
C GLU A 458 -12.16 -7.61 24.63
N GLN A 459 -13.16 -7.13 25.36
CA GLN A 459 -13.31 -7.33 26.78
C GLN A 459 -14.59 -8.12 27.05
N ALA A 460 -14.48 -9.29 27.63
CA ALA A 460 -15.63 -10.02 28.13
C ALA A 460 -16.13 -9.36 29.42
N VAL A 461 -17.40 -8.95 29.44
CA VAL A 461 -18.07 -8.36 30.62
C VAL A 461 -19.23 -9.25 31.03
N GLN A 462 -19.26 -9.62 32.27
CA GLN A 462 -20.33 -10.46 32.85
C GLN A 462 -20.69 -9.96 34.25
N TRP A 463 -21.96 -9.97 34.57
CA TRP A 463 -22.43 -9.54 35.91
C TRP A 463 -23.53 -10.42 36.43
N LYS A 464 -23.65 -10.46 37.76
CA LYS A 464 -24.75 -11.10 38.45
C LYS A 464 -25.93 -10.13 38.48
N ALA A 465 -27.10 -10.55 37.96
CA ALA A 465 -28.33 -9.78 38.00
C ALA A 465 -28.89 -9.71 39.43
#